data_137e99df654bcd59beddb2fcf0b00c1a
#
_entry.id   137e99df654bcd59beddb2fcf0b00c1a
#
_cell.length_a   1.000
_cell.length_b   1.000
_cell.length_c   1.000
_cell.angle_alpha   90.00
_cell.angle_beta   90.00
_cell.angle_gamma   90.00
#
_symmetry.space_group_name_H-M   'P 1'
#
loop_
_entity.id
_entity.type
_entity.pdbx_description
1 polymer ?
#
loop_
_entity_poly.entity_id
_entity_poly.type
_entity_poly.pdbx_seq_one_letter_code
_entity_poly.pdbx_strand_id
1 'polypeptide(L)'
;MFAKNLHDGLKVSSKVLHVEYDDPLYHALNILEVNREILPSKITKLVKSIADNNVLHLRPILIDTNYNIIDGQTRYKAAKVLRYPIEVQIINKDNWTYEDLITINTTQVNWQPKDYLKHYRSQGNLDYEVFNSLLSTNKITIQVLVAIYNEVYLRKHKHMNNFKQGKIPKGGLNNGHVRD
;
A
#
# COMPACT_ATOMS: atom_id res chain seq x y z
N MET A 1 12.59 18.24 6.04
CA MET A 1 11.87 19.41 5.53
C MET A 1 10.94 18.98 4.39
N PHE A 2 10.03 18.01 4.62
CA PHE A 2 9.14 17.42 3.58
C PHE A 2 7.66 17.30 4.00
N ALA A 3 7.27 17.91 5.11
CA ALA A 3 5.89 17.79 5.62
C ALA A 3 4.97 18.97 5.25
N LYS A 4 5.45 19.95 4.48
CA LYS A 4 4.72 21.23 4.32
C LYS A 4 3.78 21.30 3.12
N ASN A 5 3.79 20.35 2.18
CA ASN A 5 3.03 20.48 0.93
C ASN A 5 1.83 19.49 0.78
N LEU A 6 1.56 18.65 1.76
CA LEU A 6 0.43 17.70 1.67
C LEU A 6 -0.92 18.30 2.07
N HIS A 7 -0.94 19.42 2.80
CA HIS A 7 -2.19 20.01 3.32
C HIS A 7 -2.91 20.96 2.35
N ASP A 8 -2.23 21.52 1.34
CA ASP A 8 -2.81 22.57 0.51
C ASP A 8 -3.72 22.08 -0.63
N GLY A 9 -3.80 20.78 -0.90
CA GLY A 9 -4.60 20.22 -2.00
C GLY A 9 -5.69 19.21 -1.59
N LEU A 10 -5.64 18.66 -0.38
CA LEU A 10 -6.57 17.64 0.08
C LEU A 10 -7.77 18.27 0.78
N LYS A 11 -8.84 18.56 0.05
CA LYS A 11 -10.13 18.86 0.66
C LYS A 11 -10.80 17.55 1.08
N VAL A 12 -10.56 17.14 2.32
CA VAL A 12 -11.33 16.07 2.94
C VAL A 12 -12.71 16.63 3.27
N SER A 13 -13.77 15.98 2.79
CA SER A 13 -15.11 16.32 3.22
C SER A 13 -15.18 16.19 4.75
N SER A 14 -15.67 17.20 5.43
CA SER A 14 -15.92 17.12 6.87
C SER A 14 -17.09 16.17 7.21
N LYS A 15 -17.85 15.75 6.19
CA LYS A 15 -19.02 14.89 6.35
C LYS A 15 -18.60 13.42 6.28
N VAL A 16 -18.88 12.70 7.36
CA VAL A 16 -18.83 11.25 7.41
C VAL A 16 -20.23 10.72 7.06
N LEU A 17 -20.30 9.75 6.16
CA LEU A 17 -21.52 9.09 5.74
C LEU A 17 -21.60 7.74 6.45
N HIS A 18 -22.72 7.50 7.10
CA HIS A 18 -23.06 6.16 7.59
C HIS A 18 -23.66 5.36 6.42
N VAL A 19 -23.09 4.18 6.14
CA VAL A 19 -23.47 3.35 4.99
C VAL A 19 -23.82 1.95 5.50
N GLU A 20 -25.11 1.61 5.40
CA GLU A 20 -25.62 0.29 5.75
C GLU A 20 -25.11 -0.79 4.79
N TYR A 21 -25.08 -2.04 5.26
CA TYR A 21 -24.58 -3.14 4.43
C TYR A 21 -25.36 -3.31 3.12
N ASP A 22 -26.67 -3.08 3.14
CA ASP A 22 -27.55 -3.23 1.97
C ASP A 22 -27.59 -1.98 1.07
N ASP A 23 -26.86 -0.91 1.43
CA ASP A 23 -26.78 0.30 0.62
C ASP A 23 -26.00 0.01 -0.68
N PRO A 24 -26.48 0.45 -1.85
CA PRO A 24 -25.76 0.32 -3.11
C PRO A 24 -24.32 0.89 -3.06
N LEU A 25 -24.09 1.98 -2.32
CA LEU A 25 -22.77 2.56 -2.15
C LEU A 25 -21.81 1.56 -1.48
N TYR A 26 -22.29 0.77 -0.51
CA TYR A 26 -21.46 -0.23 0.16
C TYR A 26 -20.83 -1.21 -0.83
N HIS A 27 -21.61 -1.64 -1.81
CA HIS A 27 -21.19 -2.62 -2.82
C HIS A 27 -20.46 -2.01 -4.00
N ALA A 28 -20.59 -0.69 -4.19
CA ALA A 28 -19.88 0.05 -5.22
C ALA A 28 -18.43 0.38 -4.86
N LEU A 29 -18.02 0.18 -3.60
CA LEU A 29 -16.66 0.49 -3.16
C LEU A 29 -15.64 -0.45 -3.78
N ASN A 30 -14.62 0.13 -4.43
CA ASN A 30 -13.56 -0.58 -5.13
C ASN A 30 -12.25 -0.57 -4.33
N ILE A 31 -11.56 -1.72 -4.32
CA ILE A 31 -10.19 -1.81 -3.80
C ILE A 31 -9.25 -1.73 -5.00
N LEU A 32 -8.44 -0.69 -5.05
CA LEU A 32 -7.48 -0.51 -6.13
C LEU A 32 -6.40 -1.59 -6.10
N GLU A 33 -5.97 -2.08 -7.28
CA GLU A 33 -4.86 -3.04 -7.39
C GLU A 33 -3.55 -2.50 -6.80
N VAL A 34 -3.38 -1.19 -6.88
CA VAL A 34 -2.22 -0.48 -6.32
C VAL A 34 -2.19 -0.48 -4.80
N ASN A 35 -3.31 -0.74 -4.14
CA ASN A 35 -3.34 -0.91 -2.70
C ASN A 35 -2.50 -2.14 -2.30
N ARG A 36 -1.90 -2.08 -1.11
CA ARG A 36 -1.14 -3.22 -0.59
C ARG A 36 -2.01 -4.46 -0.48
N GLU A 37 -1.39 -5.62 -0.61
CA GLU A 37 -2.06 -6.90 -0.42
C GLU A 37 -2.70 -7.03 0.97
N ILE A 38 -3.94 -7.46 0.99
CA ILE A 38 -4.67 -7.70 2.23
C ILE A 38 -4.42 -9.15 2.66
N LEU A 39 -3.69 -9.32 3.75
CA LEU A 39 -3.42 -10.66 4.30
C LEU A 39 -4.69 -11.24 4.94
N PRO A 40 -5.12 -12.46 4.56
CA PRO A 40 -6.31 -13.10 5.13
C PRO A 40 -6.27 -13.19 6.67
N SER A 41 -5.10 -13.45 7.24
CA SER A 41 -4.90 -13.50 8.69
C SER A 41 -5.20 -12.18 9.40
N LYS A 42 -4.97 -11.04 8.73
CA LYS A 42 -5.33 -9.71 9.27
C LYS A 42 -6.84 -9.50 9.25
N ILE A 43 -7.52 -9.96 8.19
CA ILE A 43 -8.98 -9.90 8.12
C ILE A 43 -9.58 -10.72 9.27
N THR A 44 -9.17 -11.98 9.43
CA THR A 44 -9.68 -12.87 10.49
C THR A 44 -9.48 -12.27 11.89
N LYS A 45 -8.31 -11.72 12.18
CA LYS A 45 -8.04 -11.06 13.46
C LYS A 45 -8.92 -9.83 13.67
N LEU A 46 -9.13 -9.05 12.62
CA LEU A 46 -9.94 -7.84 12.70
C LEU A 46 -11.43 -8.17 12.82
N VAL A 47 -11.94 -9.19 12.10
CA VAL A 47 -13.30 -9.70 12.23
C VAL A 47 -13.58 -10.09 13.67
N LYS A 48 -12.70 -10.86 14.30
CA LYS A 48 -12.84 -11.23 15.71
C LYS A 48 -12.86 -9.99 16.61
N SER A 49 -11.93 -9.08 16.43
CA SER A 49 -11.85 -7.85 17.23
C SER A 49 -13.10 -6.98 17.11
N ILE A 50 -13.66 -6.85 15.90
CA ILE A 50 -14.87 -6.07 15.65
C ILE A 50 -16.10 -6.79 16.23
N ALA A 51 -16.17 -8.12 16.13
CA ALA A 51 -17.26 -8.89 16.73
C ALA A 51 -17.29 -8.75 18.26
N ASP A 52 -16.10 -8.73 18.88
CA ASP A 52 -15.96 -8.55 20.33
C ASP A 52 -16.25 -7.10 20.77
N ASN A 53 -15.82 -6.12 19.97
CA ASN A 53 -16.03 -4.70 20.25
C ASN A 53 -16.03 -3.90 18.94
N ASN A 54 -17.22 -3.50 18.48
CA ASN A 54 -17.38 -2.76 17.23
C ASN A 54 -16.99 -1.28 17.40
N VAL A 55 -15.79 -0.97 16.97
CA VAL A 55 -15.23 0.39 16.92
C VAL A 55 -15.06 0.93 15.48
N LEU A 56 -15.74 0.32 14.49
CA LEU A 56 -15.65 0.75 13.07
C LEU A 56 -16.03 2.21 12.89
N HIS A 57 -17.04 2.68 13.63
CA HIS A 57 -17.52 4.07 13.58
C HIS A 57 -16.47 5.12 13.98
N LEU A 58 -15.44 4.73 14.75
CA LEU A 58 -14.36 5.64 15.15
C LEU A 58 -13.30 5.86 14.08
N ARG A 59 -13.31 5.05 13.01
CA ARG A 59 -12.32 5.13 11.93
C ARG A 59 -12.99 4.96 10.57
N PRO A 60 -13.49 6.06 9.97
CA PRO A 60 -14.09 6.02 8.65
C PRO A 60 -13.19 5.41 7.60
N ILE A 61 -13.78 4.78 6.61
CA ILE A 61 -13.11 4.33 5.39
C ILE A 61 -12.96 5.55 4.48
N LEU A 62 -11.74 5.84 4.06
CA LEU A 62 -11.48 6.96 3.16
C LEU A 62 -11.64 6.48 1.71
N ILE A 63 -12.48 7.17 0.96
CA ILE A 63 -12.70 6.91 -0.46
C ILE A 63 -12.50 8.18 -1.29
N ASP A 64 -12.21 8.00 -2.58
CA ASP A 64 -12.25 9.10 -3.54
C ASP A 64 -13.67 9.29 -4.13
N THR A 65 -13.80 10.27 -5.03
CA THR A 65 -15.06 10.57 -5.72
C THR A 65 -15.51 9.47 -6.70
N ASN A 66 -14.63 8.54 -7.04
CA ASN A 66 -14.90 7.37 -7.88
C ASN A 66 -15.17 6.10 -7.07
N TYR A 67 -15.42 6.24 -5.76
CA TYR A 67 -15.66 5.15 -4.81
C TYR A 67 -14.47 4.20 -4.63
N ASN A 68 -13.26 4.62 -4.98
CA ASN A 68 -12.06 3.84 -4.71
C ASN A 68 -11.64 4.00 -3.25
N ILE A 69 -11.37 2.89 -2.58
CA ILE A 69 -10.91 2.89 -1.19
C ILE A 69 -9.44 3.33 -1.15
N ILE A 70 -9.22 4.48 -0.54
CA ILE A 70 -7.89 5.07 -0.33
C ILE A 70 -7.26 4.54 0.95
N ASP A 71 -8.02 4.48 2.04
CA ASP A 71 -7.62 3.82 3.29
C ASP A 71 -8.79 3.05 3.90
N GLY A 72 -8.48 2.00 4.65
CA GLY A 72 -9.47 1.19 5.36
C GLY A 72 -9.89 -0.09 4.64
N GLN A 73 -9.21 -0.50 3.57
CA GLN A 73 -9.54 -1.72 2.82
C GLN A 73 -9.69 -2.99 3.69
N THR A 74 -8.86 -3.16 4.73
CA THR A 74 -8.96 -4.30 5.66
C THR A 74 -10.20 -4.18 6.54
N ARG A 75 -10.54 -2.94 6.98
CA ARG A 75 -11.76 -2.65 7.76
C ARG A 75 -13.00 -2.92 6.91
N TYR A 76 -13.02 -2.46 5.67
CA TYR A 76 -14.09 -2.74 4.71
C TYR A 76 -14.32 -4.24 4.53
N LYS A 77 -13.25 -5.02 4.27
CA LYS A 77 -13.38 -6.48 4.11
C LYS A 77 -13.88 -7.16 5.39
N ALA A 78 -13.42 -6.74 6.55
CA ALA A 78 -13.87 -7.29 7.81
C ALA A 78 -15.35 -6.96 8.09
N ALA A 79 -15.76 -5.71 7.85
CA ALA A 79 -17.15 -5.29 7.96
C ALA A 79 -18.06 -6.05 6.99
N LYS A 80 -17.59 -6.28 5.74
CA LYS A 80 -18.31 -7.07 4.74
C LYS A 80 -18.56 -8.51 5.17
N VAL A 81 -17.59 -9.15 5.83
CA VAL A 81 -17.74 -10.51 6.39
C VAL A 81 -18.81 -10.52 7.48
N LEU A 82 -18.85 -9.50 8.32
CA LEU A 82 -19.80 -9.38 9.43
C LEU A 82 -21.17 -8.80 9.01
N ARG A 83 -21.30 -8.30 7.79
CA ARG A 83 -22.44 -7.51 7.32
C ARG A 83 -22.77 -6.32 8.22
N TYR A 84 -21.73 -5.67 8.70
CA TYR A 84 -21.86 -4.49 9.55
C TYR A 84 -21.82 -3.21 8.71
N PRO A 85 -22.53 -2.15 9.16
CA PRO A 85 -22.43 -0.84 8.54
C PRO A 85 -21.02 -0.28 8.67
N ILE A 86 -20.69 0.67 7.81
CA ILE A 86 -19.40 1.36 7.79
C ILE A 86 -19.60 2.87 7.78
N GLU A 87 -18.62 3.57 8.33
CA GLU A 87 -18.49 5.00 8.15
C GLU A 87 -17.56 5.28 6.97
N VAL A 88 -17.99 6.15 6.07
CA VAL A 88 -17.26 6.52 4.86
C VAL A 88 -17.00 8.02 4.83
N GLN A 89 -15.79 8.42 4.52
CA GLN A 89 -15.40 9.81 4.33
C GLN A 89 -14.85 10.01 2.92
N ILE A 90 -15.43 10.96 2.17
CA ILE A 90 -15.02 11.24 0.80
C ILE A 90 -13.88 12.24 0.82
N ILE A 91 -12.81 11.91 0.12
CA ILE A 91 -11.70 12.82 -0.13
C ILE A 91 -11.88 13.38 -1.53
N ASN A 92 -12.12 14.69 -1.61
CA ASN A 92 -12.25 15.38 -2.87
C ASN A 92 -10.85 15.76 -3.38
N LYS A 93 -10.21 14.82 -4.03
CA LYS A 93 -8.95 15.01 -4.75
C LYS A 93 -9.07 14.33 -6.09
N ASP A 94 -8.93 15.12 -7.14
CA ASP A 94 -8.80 14.59 -8.50
C ASP A 94 -7.36 14.08 -8.70
N ASN A 95 -7.23 13.01 -9.47
CA ASN A 95 -5.93 12.42 -9.84
C ASN A 95 -5.07 11.97 -8.65
N TRP A 96 -5.54 10.95 -7.93
CA TRP A 96 -4.73 10.25 -6.94
C TRP A 96 -3.49 9.65 -7.59
N THR A 97 -2.34 10.12 -7.13
CA THR A 97 -1.08 9.49 -7.48
C THR A 97 -0.80 8.34 -6.52
N TYR A 98 -0.02 7.40 -6.96
CA TYR A 98 0.42 6.32 -6.09
C TYR A 98 1.27 6.82 -4.90
N GLU A 99 2.01 7.90 -5.09
CA GLU A 99 2.77 8.54 -4.01
C GLU A 99 1.87 9.11 -2.92
N ASP A 100 0.69 9.61 -3.28
CA ASP A 100 -0.32 10.04 -2.31
C ASP A 100 -0.80 8.85 -1.47
N LEU A 101 -1.08 7.71 -2.10
CA LEU A 101 -1.50 6.49 -1.42
C LEU A 101 -0.40 5.93 -0.51
N ILE A 102 0.86 5.96 -0.96
CA ILE A 102 2.00 5.62 -0.11
C ILE A 102 2.02 6.52 1.11
N THR A 103 1.92 7.81 0.92
CA THR A 103 2.03 8.79 2.01
C THR A 103 0.94 8.60 3.05
N ILE A 104 -0.32 8.43 2.65
CA ILE A 104 -1.43 8.16 3.57
C ILE A 104 -1.22 6.84 4.32
N ASN A 105 -0.78 5.81 3.60
CA ASN A 105 -0.57 4.49 4.20
C ASN A 105 0.71 4.39 5.07
N THR A 106 1.73 5.19 4.79
CA THR A 106 2.98 5.19 5.58
C THR A 106 2.85 5.90 6.91
N THR A 107 1.92 6.84 7.03
CA THR A 107 1.63 7.50 8.32
C THR A 107 0.90 6.57 9.30
N GLN A 108 0.25 5.51 8.82
CA GLN A 108 -0.53 4.60 9.67
C GLN A 108 0.08 3.20 9.87
N VAL A 109 0.74 2.64 8.86
CA VAL A 109 1.42 1.33 8.94
C VAL A 109 2.60 1.33 7.99
N ASN A 110 3.78 0.98 8.51
CA ASN A 110 4.99 0.85 7.69
C ASN A 110 4.79 -0.16 6.55
N TRP A 111 4.94 0.31 5.32
CA TRP A 111 4.99 -0.56 4.16
C TRP A 111 6.09 -1.60 4.31
N GLN A 112 5.77 -2.83 4.01
CA GLN A 112 6.74 -3.90 3.97
C GLN A 112 7.53 -3.84 2.65
N PRO A 113 8.74 -4.38 2.60
CA PRO A 113 9.55 -4.37 1.37
C PRO A 113 8.82 -4.93 0.14
N LYS A 114 7.94 -5.92 0.32
CA LYS A 114 7.14 -6.49 -0.77
C LYS A 114 6.10 -5.52 -1.34
N ASP A 115 5.60 -4.57 -0.54
CA ASP A 115 4.63 -3.59 -0.99
C ASP A 115 5.31 -2.59 -1.95
N TYR A 116 6.54 -2.18 -1.63
CA TYR A 116 7.38 -1.36 -2.51
C TYR A 116 7.76 -2.10 -3.81
N LEU A 117 8.10 -3.39 -3.70
CA LEU A 117 8.40 -4.22 -4.87
C LEU A 117 7.21 -4.28 -5.84
N LYS A 118 6.02 -4.59 -5.31
CA LYS A 118 4.78 -4.62 -6.10
C LYS A 118 4.52 -3.27 -6.77
N HIS A 119 4.71 -2.20 -6.02
CA HIS A 119 4.50 -0.84 -6.51
C HIS A 119 5.38 -0.50 -7.71
N TYR A 120 6.69 -0.55 -7.54
CA TYR A 120 7.59 -0.13 -8.63
C TYR A 120 7.49 -1.02 -9.86
N ARG A 121 7.10 -2.28 -9.69
CA ARG A 121 6.74 -3.16 -10.81
C ARG A 121 5.50 -2.66 -11.55
N SER A 122 4.45 -2.29 -10.86
CA SER A 122 3.22 -1.76 -11.50
C SER A 122 3.46 -0.44 -12.23
N GLN A 123 4.52 0.28 -11.89
CA GLN A 123 4.98 1.49 -12.62
C GLN A 123 5.85 1.15 -13.84
N GLY A 124 6.02 -0.12 -14.19
CA GLY A 124 6.86 -0.54 -15.30
C GLY A 124 8.37 -0.39 -15.04
N ASN A 125 8.79 -0.34 -13.77
CA ASN A 125 10.20 -0.25 -13.44
C ASN A 125 10.87 -1.62 -13.65
N LEU A 126 11.66 -1.74 -14.73
CA LEU A 126 12.30 -2.97 -15.15
C LEU A 126 13.28 -3.53 -14.11
N ASP A 127 13.96 -2.70 -13.34
CA ASP A 127 14.87 -3.14 -12.30
C ASP A 127 14.12 -3.93 -11.22
N TYR A 128 12.88 -3.52 -10.89
CA TYR A 128 12.03 -4.23 -9.94
C TYR A 128 11.42 -5.51 -10.52
N GLU A 129 11.22 -5.60 -11.83
CA GLU A 129 10.85 -6.86 -12.48
C GLU A 129 11.97 -7.89 -12.38
N VAL A 130 13.21 -7.49 -12.68
CA VAL A 130 14.38 -8.35 -12.51
C VAL A 130 14.56 -8.76 -11.06
N PHE A 131 14.38 -7.81 -10.13
CA PHE A 131 14.45 -8.08 -8.69
C PHE A 131 13.43 -9.15 -8.25
N ASN A 132 12.19 -9.05 -8.74
CA ASN A 132 11.14 -10.03 -8.48
C ASN A 132 11.46 -11.42 -9.06
N SER A 133 12.01 -11.47 -10.28
CA SER A 133 12.46 -12.71 -10.90
C SER A 133 13.53 -13.40 -10.05
N LEU A 134 14.52 -12.65 -9.57
CA LEU A 134 15.59 -13.18 -8.71
C LEU A 134 15.06 -13.72 -7.38
N LEU A 135 14.07 -13.07 -6.78
CA LEU A 135 13.42 -13.54 -5.54
C LEU A 135 12.71 -14.88 -5.76
N SER A 136 11.98 -15.01 -6.88
CA SER A 136 11.24 -16.23 -7.18
C SER A 136 12.16 -17.41 -7.51
N THR A 137 13.30 -17.16 -8.16
CA THR A 137 14.24 -18.20 -8.57
C THR A 137 15.12 -18.70 -7.42
N ASN A 138 15.57 -17.80 -6.53
CA ASN A 138 16.64 -18.10 -5.57
C ASN A 138 16.16 -18.35 -4.14
N LYS A 139 14.86 -18.33 -3.85
CA LYS A 139 14.28 -18.56 -2.50
C LYS A 139 14.93 -17.69 -1.39
N ILE A 140 15.42 -16.50 -1.73
CA ILE A 140 16.01 -15.55 -0.80
C ILE A 140 15.00 -14.48 -0.40
N THR A 141 15.23 -13.80 0.71
CA THR A 141 14.34 -12.70 1.14
C THR A 141 14.67 -11.39 0.42
N ILE A 142 13.69 -10.49 0.34
CA ILE A 142 13.91 -9.15 -0.24
C ILE A 142 15.05 -8.43 0.48
N GLN A 143 15.13 -8.56 1.80
CA GLN A 143 16.17 -7.92 2.60
C GLN A 143 17.56 -8.40 2.22
N VAL A 144 17.72 -9.71 2.04
CA VAL A 144 19.00 -10.33 1.62
C VAL A 144 19.36 -9.85 0.21
N LEU A 145 18.41 -9.89 -0.73
CA LEU A 145 18.67 -9.45 -2.10
C LEU A 145 19.03 -7.96 -2.16
N VAL A 146 18.32 -7.11 -1.39
CA VAL A 146 18.64 -5.66 -1.26
C VAL A 146 20.04 -5.46 -0.69
N ALA A 147 20.44 -6.24 0.32
CA ALA A 147 21.79 -6.16 0.90
C ALA A 147 22.85 -6.55 -0.12
N ILE A 148 22.73 -7.70 -0.78
CA ILE A 148 23.65 -8.17 -1.83
C ILE A 148 23.79 -7.11 -2.94
N TYR A 149 22.67 -6.60 -3.43
CA TYR A 149 22.66 -5.63 -4.50
C TYR A 149 23.41 -4.34 -4.13
N ASN A 150 23.24 -3.87 -2.90
CA ASN A 150 23.89 -2.65 -2.45
C ASN A 150 25.37 -2.85 -2.07
N GLU A 151 25.77 -4.01 -1.56
CA GLU A 151 27.19 -4.32 -1.32
C GLU A 151 27.98 -4.39 -2.63
N VAL A 152 27.40 -5.00 -3.65
CA VAL A 152 28.05 -5.15 -4.97
C VAL A 152 28.13 -3.82 -5.70
N TYR A 153 27.11 -2.95 -5.59
CA TYR A 153 26.98 -1.79 -6.47
C TYR A 153 27.15 -0.43 -5.79
N LEU A 154 26.87 -0.27 -4.50
CA LEU A 154 26.80 1.04 -3.88
C LEU A 154 27.72 1.29 -2.68
N ARG A 155 28.35 0.29 -2.10
CA ARG A 155 29.25 0.42 -0.93
C ARG A 155 28.78 1.39 0.19
N LYS A 156 27.47 1.64 0.33
CA LYS A 156 26.90 2.60 1.29
C LYS A 156 25.75 1.99 2.10
N HIS A 157 25.75 2.25 3.40
CA HIS A 157 24.84 1.70 4.42
C HIS A 157 23.36 2.15 4.39
N LYS A 158 22.83 2.69 3.29
CA LYS A 158 21.42 3.15 3.19
C LYS A 158 20.53 2.25 2.30
N HIS A 159 20.77 0.98 2.33
CA HIS A 159 20.28 0.01 1.36
C HIS A 159 18.74 -0.04 1.22
N MET A 160 18.05 -0.22 2.32
CA MET A 160 16.60 -0.36 2.29
C MET A 160 15.88 0.96 1.96
N ASN A 161 16.46 2.11 2.31
CA ASN A 161 15.86 3.41 2.00
C ASN A 161 15.86 3.70 0.49
N ASN A 162 16.93 3.36 -0.21
CA ASN A 162 17.00 3.50 -1.66
C ASN A 162 15.96 2.61 -2.36
N PHE A 163 15.85 1.35 -1.92
CA PHE A 163 14.82 0.42 -2.40
C PHE A 163 13.41 0.99 -2.20
N LYS A 164 13.11 1.52 -1.02
CA LYS A 164 11.80 2.14 -0.72
C LYS A 164 11.51 3.40 -1.54
N GLN A 165 12.54 4.07 -2.05
CA GLN A 165 12.43 5.28 -2.88
C GLN A 165 12.46 5.01 -4.39
N GLY A 166 12.37 3.75 -4.81
CA GLY A 166 12.46 3.39 -6.22
C GLY A 166 13.84 3.59 -6.85
N LYS A 167 14.86 3.81 -6.03
CA LYS A 167 16.22 4.12 -6.47
C LYS A 167 17.11 2.87 -6.44
N ILE A 168 16.78 1.89 -7.25
CA ILE A 168 17.74 0.83 -7.59
C ILE A 168 18.60 1.39 -8.73
N PRO A 169 19.94 1.33 -8.67
CA PRO A 169 20.79 1.81 -9.75
C PRO A 169 20.46 1.12 -11.06
N LYS A 170 20.19 1.91 -12.11
CA LYS A 170 19.92 1.38 -13.45
C LYS A 170 21.11 0.57 -13.94
N GLY A 171 20.87 -0.64 -14.42
CA GLY A 171 21.86 -1.45 -15.13
C GLY A 171 22.65 -2.46 -14.30
N GLY A 172 22.42 -2.54 -12.98
CA GLY A 172 23.17 -3.50 -12.14
C GLY A 172 22.89 -4.97 -12.40
N LEU A 173 21.72 -5.30 -12.94
CA LEU A 173 21.30 -6.70 -13.16
C LEU A 173 21.39 -7.14 -14.62
N ASN A 174 21.56 -6.21 -15.57
CA ASN A 174 21.66 -6.51 -17.01
C ASN A 174 23.09 -6.75 -17.51
N ASN A 175 24.12 -6.43 -16.74
CA ASN A 175 25.49 -6.73 -17.14
C ASN A 175 25.90 -8.07 -16.55
N GLY A 176 25.77 -9.11 -17.35
CA GLY A 176 26.21 -10.46 -17.05
C GLY A 176 27.71 -10.54 -16.73
N HIS A 177 28.08 -10.17 -15.53
CA HIS A 177 29.34 -10.50 -14.91
C HIS A 177 29.06 -11.40 -13.69
N VAL A 178 28.60 -12.60 -13.99
CA VAL A 178 29.00 -13.75 -13.18
C VAL A 178 30.47 -13.97 -13.56
N ARG A 179 31.39 -13.52 -12.74
CA ARG A 179 32.76 -13.98 -12.81
C ARG A 179 32.79 -15.34 -12.14
N ASP A 180 33.25 -16.33 -12.94
CA ASP A 180 33.63 -17.66 -12.52
C ASP A 180 34.53 -17.65 -11.28
#